data_515efee3b58d1265f6c34305d25543ef
#
_entry.id   515efee3b58d1265f6c34305d25543ef
#
_cell.length_a   1.000
_cell.length_b   1.000
_cell.length_c   1.000
_cell.angle_alpha   90.00
_cell.angle_beta   90.00
_cell.angle_gamma   90.00
#
_symmetry.space_group_name_H-M   'P 1'
#
loop_
_entity.id
_entity.type
_entity.pdbx_description
1 polymer ?
#
loop_
_entity_poly.entity_id
_entity_poly.type
_entity_poly.pdbx_seq_one_letter_code
_entity_poly.pdbx_strand_id
1 'polypeptide(L)'
;MRLRKFHPDDANIIAGWPKSEYQMRQWCADRYSRYPVTADDINSHHDKYIDGHSSIALTMVDAAEVIGYITLRKPTPENSEWRLGFVIVDDEKRGLGLGKKLVSMAIDYAHKELGATKVTLGVFENNPSAIHCYEAAGLKQVQREETESYTCLGEIWNCIEMELII
;
A
#
# COMPACT_ATOMS: atom_id res chain seq x y z
N MET A 1 -12.95 1.96 -13.73
CA MET A 1 -12.18 2.01 -12.46
C MET A 1 -11.68 3.43 -12.22
N ARG A 2 -11.72 3.91 -10.99
CA ARG A 2 -11.17 5.21 -10.56
C ARG A 2 -10.65 5.15 -9.13
N LEU A 3 -9.75 6.06 -8.76
CA LEU A 3 -9.39 6.31 -7.36
C LEU A 3 -10.33 7.37 -6.76
N ARG A 4 -10.64 7.20 -5.50
CA ARG A 4 -11.25 8.23 -4.65
C ARG A 4 -10.65 8.20 -3.26
N LYS A 5 -10.89 9.24 -2.47
CA LYS A 5 -10.50 9.22 -1.06
C LYS A 5 -11.19 8.07 -0.33
N PHE A 6 -10.46 7.48 0.61
CA PHE A 6 -10.99 6.46 1.50
C PHE A 6 -12.20 7.01 2.29
N HIS A 7 -13.19 6.18 2.48
CA HIS A 7 -14.34 6.44 3.35
C HIS A 7 -14.36 5.39 4.47
N PRO A 8 -14.73 5.75 5.72
CA PRO A 8 -14.73 4.81 6.85
C PRO A 8 -15.50 3.51 6.61
N ASP A 9 -16.56 3.54 5.81
CA ASP A 9 -17.33 2.34 5.45
C ASP A 9 -16.53 1.34 4.61
N ASP A 10 -15.52 1.82 3.85
CA ASP A 10 -14.65 0.95 3.04
C ASP A 10 -13.88 -0.04 3.91
N ALA A 11 -13.60 0.34 5.16
CA ALA A 11 -12.88 -0.51 6.10
C ALA A 11 -13.54 -1.87 6.33
N ASN A 12 -14.88 -1.92 6.29
CA ASN A 12 -15.62 -3.17 6.43
C ASN A 12 -15.33 -4.17 5.30
N ILE A 13 -15.07 -3.65 4.11
CA ILE A 13 -14.75 -4.45 2.93
C ILE A 13 -13.27 -4.84 2.96
N ILE A 14 -12.39 -3.87 3.19
CA ILE A 14 -10.93 -4.04 3.18
C ILE A 14 -10.48 -5.04 4.27
N ALA A 15 -11.09 -4.99 5.45
CA ALA A 15 -10.76 -5.89 6.55
C ALA A 15 -10.96 -7.37 6.22
N GLY A 16 -11.84 -7.69 5.28
CA GLY A 16 -12.11 -9.05 4.82
C GLY A 16 -11.14 -9.60 3.77
N TRP A 17 -10.24 -8.79 3.22
CA TRP A 17 -9.36 -9.22 2.14
C TRP A 17 -8.16 -10.08 2.57
N PRO A 18 -7.46 -9.82 3.70
CA PRO A 18 -6.43 -10.74 4.16
C PRO A 18 -7.06 -12.05 4.64
N LYS A 19 -6.71 -13.18 4.03
CA LYS A 19 -7.29 -14.50 4.34
C LYS A 19 -6.47 -15.29 5.37
N SER A 20 -5.32 -14.76 5.78
CA SER A 20 -4.46 -15.36 6.83
C SER A 20 -3.65 -14.27 7.52
N GLU A 21 -3.11 -14.59 8.70
CA GLU A 21 -2.19 -13.69 9.38
C GLU A 21 -0.93 -13.44 8.55
N TYR A 22 -0.44 -14.44 7.84
CA TYR A 22 0.69 -14.31 6.93
C TYR A 22 0.43 -13.25 5.85
N GLN A 23 -0.71 -13.31 5.16
CA GLN A 23 -1.10 -12.30 4.17
C GLN A 23 -1.28 -10.92 4.81
N MET A 24 -1.87 -10.84 5.99
CA MET A 24 -2.01 -9.57 6.71
C MET A 24 -0.63 -8.96 7.02
N ARG A 25 0.33 -9.78 7.49
CA ARG A 25 1.70 -9.31 7.77
C ARG A 25 2.44 -8.86 6.50
N GLN A 26 2.25 -9.56 5.38
CA GLN A 26 2.80 -9.12 4.09
C GLN A 26 2.23 -7.76 3.65
N TRP A 27 0.98 -7.48 3.99
CA TRP A 27 0.30 -6.22 3.66
C TRP A 27 0.71 -5.07 4.58
N CYS A 28 0.74 -5.28 5.87
CA CYS A 28 0.84 -4.21 6.86
C CYS A 28 1.98 -4.34 7.87
N ALA A 29 2.84 -5.35 7.74
CA ALA A 29 3.90 -5.64 8.72
C ALA A 29 3.34 -5.76 10.15
N ASP A 30 3.79 -4.95 11.07
CA ASP A 30 3.38 -4.91 12.47
C ASP A 30 2.39 -3.78 12.79
N ARG A 31 1.83 -3.11 11.77
CA ARG A 31 0.96 -1.93 11.94
C ARG A 31 -0.34 -2.25 12.65
N TYR A 32 -0.87 -3.46 12.49
CA TYR A 32 -2.00 -3.98 13.25
C TYR A 32 -1.54 -5.08 14.20
N SER A 33 -1.97 -5.03 15.46
CA SER A 33 -1.44 -5.87 16.53
C SER A 33 -1.85 -7.35 16.42
N ARG A 34 -3.00 -7.61 15.80
CA ARG A 34 -3.60 -8.96 15.77
C ARG A 34 -4.32 -9.26 14.45
N TYR A 35 -4.48 -10.53 14.16
CA TYR A 35 -5.30 -11.06 13.08
C TYR A 35 -6.57 -11.73 13.67
N PRO A 36 -7.74 -11.63 13.02
CA PRO A 36 -8.03 -10.82 11.84
C PRO A 36 -8.04 -9.31 12.16
N VAL A 37 -7.64 -8.51 11.19
CA VAL A 37 -7.81 -7.06 11.27
C VAL A 37 -9.29 -6.72 11.17
N THR A 38 -9.72 -5.71 11.91
CA THR A 38 -11.12 -5.25 11.92
C THR A 38 -11.28 -3.90 11.23
N ALA A 39 -12.51 -3.54 10.88
CA ALA A 39 -12.80 -2.21 10.35
C ALA A 39 -12.40 -1.10 11.35
N ASP A 40 -12.59 -1.33 12.65
CA ASP A 40 -12.19 -0.38 13.69
C ASP A 40 -10.68 -0.19 13.76
N ASP A 41 -9.89 -1.26 13.55
CA ASP A 41 -8.43 -1.16 13.48
C ASP A 41 -8.01 -0.26 12.31
N ILE A 42 -8.61 -0.46 11.13
CA ILE A 42 -8.31 0.32 9.92
C ILE A 42 -8.73 1.78 10.12
N ASN A 43 -9.93 2.04 10.62
CA ASN A 43 -10.44 3.39 10.86
C ASN A 43 -9.62 4.12 11.93
N SER A 44 -9.27 3.45 13.03
CA SER A 44 -8.43 4.04 14.09
C SER A 44 -7.02 4.38 13.58
N HIS A 45 -6.44 3.53 12.75
CA HIS A 45 -5.15 3.82 12.10
C HIS A 45 -5.28 5.01 11.15
N HIS A 46 -6.34 5.05 10.35
CA HIS A 46 -6.62 6.16 9.45
C HIS A 46 -6.73 7.49 10.23
N ASP A 47 -7.57 7.53 11.26
CA ASP A 47 -7.78 8.74 12.07
C ASP A 47 -6.49 9.24 12.73
N LYS A 48 -5.60 8.32 13.09
CA LYS A 48 -4.34 8.65 13.76
C LYS A 48 -3.23 9.12 12.81
N TYR A 49 -3.16 8.57 11.60
CA TYR A 49 -1.98 8.72 10.73
C TYR A 49 -2.26 9.36 9.36
N ILE A 50 -3.52 9.50 8.95
CA ILE A 50 -3.89 10.09 7.67
C ILE A 50 -4.44 11.50 7.89
N ASP A 51 -3.69 12.51 7.48
CA ASP A 51 -4.03 13.93 7.66
C ASP A 51 -4.66 14.58 6.41
N GLY A 52 -4.67 13.85 5.30
CA GLY A 52 -5.20 14.34 4.03
C GLY A 52 -4.26 15.27 3.25
N HIS A 53 -3.06 15.56 3.77
CA HIS A 53 -2.06 16.47 3.19
C HIS A 53 -0.72 15.80 2.98
N SER A 54 -0.04 15.39 4.05
CA SER A 54 1.24 14.67 4.01
C SER A 54 1.04 13.15 3.99
N SER A 55 -0.16 12.70 4.30
CA SER A 55 -0.58 11.30 4.22
C SER A 55 -2.02 11.21 3.71
N ILE A 56 -2.25 10.36 2.74
CA ILE A 56 -3.51 10.23 2.00
C ILE A 56 -3.85 8.75 1.87
N ALA A 57 -5.11 8.41 2.07
CA ALA A 57 -5.64 7.08 1.82
C ALA A 57 -6.62 7.11 0.65
N LEU A 58 -6.44 6.19 -0.29
CA LEU A 58 -7.25 6.10 -1.49
C LEU A 58 -7.82 4.69 -1.65
N THR A 59 -9.04 4.62 -2.15
CA THR A 59 -9.67 3.37 -2.59
C THR A 59 -9.86 3.36 -4.09
N MET A 60 -9.57 2.22 -4.70
CA MET A 60 -9.90 1.95 -6.10
C MET A 60 -11.29 1.35 -6.16
N VAL A 61 -12.15 1.96 -6.97
CA VAL A 61 -13.53 1.51 -7.17
C VAL A 61 -13.79 1.19 -8.64
N ASP A 62 -14.59 0.16 -8.87
CA ASP A 62 -15.16 -0.16 -10.17
C ASP A 62 -16.68 -0.12 -10.06
N ALA A 63 -17.33 0.74 -10.87
CA ALA A 63 -18.71 1.14 -10.63
C ALA A 63 -18.90 1.63 -9.19
N ALA A 64 -19.62 0.87 -8.34
CA ALA A 64 -19.84 1.17 -6.93
C ALA A 64 -19.02 0.27 -5.98
N GLU A 65 -18.29 -0.70 -6.52
CA GLU A 65 -17.58 -1.72 -5.72
C GLU A 65 -16.17 -1.25 -5.35
N VAL A 66 -15.81 -1.39 -4.08
CA VAL A 66 -14.44 -1.15 -3.58
C VAL A 66 -13.60 -2.39 -3.89
N ILE A 67 -12.53 -2.23 -4.66
CA ILE A 67 -11.69 -3.33 -5.14
C ILE A 67 -10.20 -3.18 -4.85
N GLY A 68 -9.78 -2.07 -4.27
CA GLY A 68 -8.39 -1.84 -3.90
C GLY A 68 -8.24 -0.71 -2.90
N TYR A 69 -7.16 -0.76 -2.12
CA TYR A 69 -6.80 0.25 -1.14
C TYR A 69 -5.31 0.50 -1.16
N ILE A 70 -4.92 1.75 -0.99
CA ILE A 70 -3.53 2.19 -0.98
C ILE A 70 -3.40 3.48 -0.17
N THR A 71 -2.28 3.65 0.50
CA THR A 71 -1.91 4.91 1.13
C THR A 71 -0.70 5.54 0.45
N LEU A 72 -0.65 6.86 0.48
CA LEU A 72 0.49 7.66 0.06
C LEU A 72 0.91 8.53 1.24
N ARG A 73 2.21 8.58 1.54
CA ARG A 73 2.73 9.49 2.54
C ARG A 73 3.99 10.19 2.04
N LYS A 74 4.19 11.40 2.50
CA LYS A 74 5.37 12.20 2.24
C LYS A 74 6.42 11.88 3.31
N PRO A 75 7.57 11.24 2.98
CA PRO A 75 8.57 10.86 3.99
C PRO A 75 9.19 12.07 4.69
N THR A 76 9.45 13.13 3.93
CA THR A 76 10.00 14.40 4.40
C THR A 76 9.22 15.57 3.79
N PRO A 77 8.95 16.64 4.54
CA PRO A 77 8.19 17.79 4.02
C PRO A 77 8.86 18.50 2.85
N GLU A 78 10.19 18.48 2.80
CA GLU A 78 11.01 19.32 1.92
C GLU A 78 11.14 18.80 0.49
N ASN A 79 10.94 17.49 0.28
CA ASN A 79 11.11 16.89 -1.03
C ASN A 79 9.78 16.54 -1.70
N SER A 80 9.85 16.23 -3.00
CA SER A 80 8.70 15.80 -3.81
C SER A 80 8.62 14.26 -3.94
N GLU A 81 9.14 13.55 -2.95
CA GLU A 81 9.01 12.10 -2.84
C GLU A 81 7.71 11.74 -2.15
N TRP A 82 7.01 10.75 -2.69
CA TRP A 82 5.85 10.12 -2.06
C TRP A 82 6.05 8.61 -1.94
N ARG A 83 5.71 8.08 -0.78
CA ARG A 83 5.85 6.66 -0.48
C ARG A 83 4.50 5.97 -0.48
N LEU A 84 4.38 4.94 -1.29
CA LEU A 84 3.21 4.06 -1.30
C LEU A 84 3.26 3.09 -0.12
N GLY A 85 2.11 2.80 0.45
CA GLY A 85 1.97 1.84 1.54
C GLY A 85 0.58 1.20 1.55
N PHE A 86 0.42 0.16 2.35
CA PHE A 86 -0.85 -0.54 2.53
C PHE A 86 -1.53 -0.95 1.20
N VAL A 87 -0.73 -1.37 0.22
CA VAL A 87 -1.25 -1.79 -1.09
C VAL A 87 -1.95 -3.13 -0.97
N ILE A 88 -3.25 -3.15 -1.19
CA ILE A 88 -4.05 -4.37 -1.19
C ILE A 88 -5.17 -4.27 -2.21
N VAL A 89 -5.50 -5.39 -2.82
CA VAL A 89 -6.68 -5.55 -3.70
C VAL A 89 -7.55 -6.68 -3.18
N ASP A 90 -8.80 -6.67 -3.58
CA ASP A 90 -9.75 -7.72 -3.27
C ASP A 90 -9.15 -9.10 -3.63
N ASP A 91 -9.06 -9.98 -2.63
CA ASP A 91 -8.44 -11.30 -2.77
C ASP A 91 -9.18 -12.19 -3.79
N GLU A 92 -10.49 -12.04 -3.88
CA GLU A 92 -11.32 -12.80 -4.84
C GLU A 92 -11.09 -12.36 -6.29
N LYS A 93 -10.46 -11.20 -6.49
CA LYS A 93 -10.15 -10.62 -7.81
C LYS A 93 -8.66 -10.66 -8.16
N ARG A 94 -7.90 -11.50 -7.47
CA ARG A 94 -6.46 -11.69 -7.78
C ARG A 94 -6.27 -12.29 -9.17
N GLY A 95 -5.11 -12.04 -9.76
CA GLY A 95 -4.79 -12.53 -11.12
C GLY A 95 -5.37 -11.69 -12.27
N LEU A 96 -6.20 -10.68 -11.97
CA LEU A 96 -6.81 -9.79 -12.97
C LEU A 96 -5.98 -8.51 -13.24
N GLY A 97 -4.75 -8.43 -12.73
CA GLY A 97 -3.89 -7.26 -12.90
C GLY A 97 -4.29 -6.04 -12.08
N LEU A 98 -5.21 -6.19 -11.12
CA LEU A 98 -5.73 -5.07 -10.32
C LEU A 98 -4.66 -4.41 -9.46
N GLY A 99 -3.71 -5.17 -8.92
CA GLY A 99 -2.60 -4.62 -8.14
C GLY A 99 -1.75 -3.66 -8.96
N LYS A 100 -1.33 -4.08 -10.16
CA LYS A 100 -0.62 -3.21 -11.11
C LYS A 100 -1.44 -1.97 -11.44
N LYS A 101 -2.74 -2.14 -11.69
CA LYS A 101 -3.64 -1.03 -12.03
C LYS A 101 -3.73 -0.03 -10.89
N LEU A 102 -3.93 -0.51 -9.64
CA LEU A 102 -3.98 0.31 -8.43
C LEU A 102 -2.70 1.14 -8.26
N VAL A 103 -1.54 0.47 -8.36
CA VAL A 103 -0.24 1.13 -8.20
C VAL A 103 0.01 2.16 -9.30
N SER A 104 -0.27 1.82 -10.57
CA SER A 104 -0.13 2.76 -11.69
C SER A 104 -1.03 3.99 -11.52
N MET A 105 -2.28 3.81 -11.08
CA MET A 105 -3.18 4.93 -10.81
C MET A 105 -2.72 5.78 -9.62
N ALA A 106 -2.13 5.17 -8.59
CA ALA A 106 -1.58 5.89 -7.45
C ALA A 106 -0.31 6.70 -7.82
N ILE A 107 0.54 6.17 -8.70
CA ILE A 107 1.69 6.88 -9.26
C ILE A 107 1.21 8.09 -10.08
N ASP A 108 0.24 7.89 -10.95
CA ASP A 108 -0.37 8.98 -11.72
C ASP A 108 -0.98 10.06 -10.82
N TYR A 109 -1.67 9.65 -9.77
CA TYR A 109 -2.24 10.56 -8.77
C TYR A 109 -1.14 11.34 -8.03
N ALA A 110 -0.11 10.64 -7.57
CA ALA A 110 1.02 11.27 -6.90
C ALA A 110 1.70 12.32 -7.79
N HIS A 111 1.91 12.01 -9.07
CA HIS A 111 2.50 12.94 -10.03
C HIS A 111 1.61 14.14 -10.32
N LYS A 112 0.36 13.91 -10.73
CA LYS A 112 -0.54 14.94 -11.25
C LYS A 112 -1.16 15.81 -10.16
N GLU A 113 -1.54 15.20 -9.04
CA GLU A 113 -2.28 15.89 -7.96
C GLU A 113 -1.37 16.33 -6.80
N LEU A 114 -0.25 15.63 -6.58
CA LEU A 114 0.62 15.90 -5.44
C LEU A 114 2.01 16.44 -5.85
N GLY A 115 2.28 16.55 -7.16
CA GLY A 115 3.55 17.06 -7.67
C GLY A 115 4.75 16.14 -7.39
N ALA A 116 4.51 14.85 -7.25
CA ALA A 116 5.58 13.89 -7.02
C ALA A 116 6.54 13.83 -8.22
N THR A 117 7.82 13.85 -7.93
CA THR A 117 8.90 13.58 -8.89
C THR A 117 9.56 12.22 -8.62
N LYS A 118 9.22 11.61 -7.49
CA LYS A 118 9.71 10.30 -7.09
C LYS A 118 8.65 9.57 -6.27
N VAL A 119 8.48 8.29 -6.56
CA VAL A 119 7.62 7.40 -5.79
C VAL A 119 8.45 6.22 -5.28
N THR A 120 8.26 5.87 -4.00
CA THR A 120 8.97 4.77 -3.34
C THR A 120 7.99 3.84 -2.64
N LEU A 121 8.42 2.63 -2.35
CA LEU A 121 7.76 1.68 -1.46
C LEU A 121 8.74 0.64 -0.92
N GLY A 122 8.36 0.00 0.18
CA GLY A 122 9.01 -1.21 0.69
C GLY A 122 8.11 -2.42 0.47
N VAL A 123 8.71 -3.55 0.15
CA VAL A 123 8.04 -4.84 -0.02
C VAL A 123 8.87 -5.95 0.60
N PHE A 124 8.22 -6.91 1.27
CA PHE A 124 8.93 -8.04 1.83
C PHE A 124 9.47 -8.98 0.75
N GLU A 125 10.69 -9.51 0.95
CA GLU A 125 11.33 -10.47 0.05
C GLU A 125 10.46 -11.71 -0.19
N ASN A 126 9.66 -12.11 0.80
CA ASN A 126 8.77 -13.26 0.73
C ASN A 126 7.44 -12.97 0.01
N ASN A 127 7.31 -11.82 -0.65
CA ASN A 127 6.12 -11.45 -1.42
C ASN A 127 6.44 -11.23 -2.91
N PRO A 128 6.85 -12.29 -3.64
CA PRO A 128 7.24 -12.17 -5.04
C PRO A 128 6.11 -11.67 -5.95
N SER A 129 4.86 -11.95 -5.62
CA SER A 129 3.69 -11.45 -6.36
C SER A 129 3.60 -9.93 -6.33
N ALA A 130 3.81 -9.32 -5.16
CA ALA A 130 3.82 -7.86 -5.02
C ALA A 130 5.05 -7.25 -5.72
N ILE A 131 6.24 -7.85 -5.59
CA ILE A 131 7.45 -7.39 -6.27
C ILE A 131 7.21 -7.34 -7.78
N HIS A 132 6.73 -8.42 -8.37
CA HIS A 132 6.41 -8.48 -9.79
C HIS A 132 5.36 -7.43 -10.20
N CYS A 133 4.36 -7.22 -9.37
CA CYS A 133 3.34 -6.19 -9.58
C CYS A 133 3.95 -4.79 -9.65
N TYR A 134 4.85 -4.46 -8.74
CA TYR A 134 5.51 -3.15 -8.68
C TYR A 134 6.50 -2.94 -9.82
N GLU A 135 7.26 -3.96 -10.18
CA GLU A 135 8.12 -3.94 -11.38
C GLU A 135 7.31 -3.70 -12.66
N ALA A 136 6.17 -4.38 -12.78
CA ALA A 136 5.25 -4.18 -13.91
C ALA A 136 4.60 -2.79 -13.95
N ALA A 137 4.56 -2.08 -12.82
CA ALA A 137 4.12 -0.68 -12.72
C ALA A 137 5.27 0.33 -12.94
N GLY A 138 6.49 -0.14 -13.17
CA GLY A 138 7.66 0.66 -13.51
C GLY A 138 8.62 0.95 -12.36
N LEU A 139 8.33 0.50 -11.13
CA LEU A 139 9.27 0.64 -10.03
C LEU A 139 10.46 -0.32 -10.21
N LYS A 140 11.63 0.08 -9.70
CA LYS A 140 12.85 -0.71 -9.73
C LYS A 140 13.38 -0.91 -8.32
N GLN A 141 13.94 -2.08 -8.06
CA GLN A 141 14.62 -2.35 -6.81
C GLN A 141 15.87 -1.47 -6.69
N VAL A 142 16.09 -0.92 -5.52
CA VAL A 142 17.28 -0.13 -5.19
C VAL A 142 17.95 -0.71 -3.96
N GLN A 143 19.28 -0.68 -3.95
CA GLN A 143 20.05 -1.07 -2.78
C GLN A 143 20.10 0.08 -1.80
N ARG A 144 19.93 -0.23 -0.51
CA ARG A 144 20.18 0.67 0.60
C ARG A 144 21.37 0.17 1.42
N GLU A 145 22.04 1.08 2.12
CA GLU A 145 23.14 0.74 3.01
C GLU A 145 22.65 -0.15 4.16
N GLU A 146 21.43 0.09 4.66
CA GLU A 146 20.80 -0.70 5.71
C GLU A 146 19.49 -1.33 5.18
N THR A 147 19.33 -2.62 5.46
CA THR A 147 18.10 -3.35 5.14
C THR A 147 17.06 -3.12 6.24
N GLU A 148 15.90 -2.59 5.87
CA GLU A 148 14.77 -2.51 6.78
C GLU A 148 14.20 -3.92 7.03
N SER A 149 13.99 -4.28 8.29
CA SER A 149 13.50 -5.59 8.70
C SER A 149 12.40 -5.48 9.74
N TYR A 150 11.53 -6.47 9.77
CA TYR A 150 10.48 -6.61 10.76
C TYR A 150 10.47 -8.03 11.32
N THR A 151 10.12 -8.17 12.59
CA THR A 151 9.80 -9.48 13.17
C THR A 151 8.32 -9.75 12.95
N CYS A 152 8.02 -10.73 12.10
CA CYS A 152 6.67 -11.18 11.79
C CYS A 152 6.56 -12.67 11.98
N LEU A 153 5.56 -13.13 12.73
CA LEU A 153 5.30 -14.56 12.97
C LEU A 153 6.53 -15.31 13.53
N GLY A 154 7.33 -14.66 14.38
CA GLY A 154 8.53 -15.23 14.96
C GLY A 154 9.75 -15.29 14.02
N GLU A 155 9.67 -14.72 12.83
CA GLU A 155 10.73 -14.67 11.81
C GLU A 155 11.13 -13.24 11.51
N ILE A 156 12.35 -13.03 11.04
CA ILE A 156 12.82 -11.74 10.53
C ILE A 156 12.51 -11.69 9.03
N TRP A 157 11.70 -10.72 8.63
CA TRP A 157 11.36 -10.43 7.24
C TRP A 157 12.07 -9.17 6.77
N ASN A 158 12.87 -9.30 5.72
CA ASN A 158 13.58 -8.17 5.11
C ASN A 158 12.73 -7.49 4.06
N CYS A 159 12.84 -6.16 4.00
CA CYS A 159 12.20 -5.35 2.97
C CYS A 159 13.16 -5.06 1.82
N ILE A 160 12.65 -5.20 0.61
CA ILE A 160 13.23 -4.64 -0.61
C ILE A 160 12.68 -3.24 -0.79
N GLU A 161 13.56 -2.28 -0.99
CA GLU A 161 13.18 -0.93 -1.38
C GLU A 161 13.01 -0.84 -2.88
N MET A 162 11.94 -0.20 -3.34
CA MET A 162 11.68 0.03 -4.76
C MET A 162 11.36 1.51 -5.01
N GLU A 163 11.78 2.03 -6.16
CA GLU A 163 11.55 3.41 -6.55
C GLU A 163 11.23 3.58 -8.03
N LEU A 164 10.56 4.67 -8.32
CA LEU A 164 10.33 5.22 -9.66
C LEU A 164 10.60 6.72 -9.63
N ILE A 165 11.48 7.19 -10.50
CA ILE A 165 11.65 8.61 -10.81
C ILE A 165 10.68 8.95 -11.93
N ILE A 166 9.88 10.00 -11.74
CA ILE A 166 8.81 10.42 -12.66
C ILE A 166 9.27 11.62 -13.48
#